data_a203a226a2d33d5f25776f60d4d39e27
#
_entry.id   a203a226a2d33d5f25776f60d4d39e27
#
_cell.length_a   1.000
_cell.length_b   1.000
_cell.length_c   1.000
_cell.angle_alpha   90.00
_cell.angle_beta   90.00
_cell.angle_gamma   90.00
#
_symmetry.space_group_name_H-M   'P 1'
#
loop_
_entity.id
_entity.type
_entity.pdbx_description
1 polymer ?
#
loop_
_entity_poly.entity_id
_entity_poly.type
_entity_poly.pdbx_seq_one_letter_code
_entity_poly.pdbx_strand_id
1 'polypeptide(L)'
;MKSLRKQGIILFTILALVLVACGGDAAEEEVVEETTPEVVETLDSPAVTTAQSAKTGVGVTSDPCPEAVGSFPTGADPSKGCIYLGLINDYTGPYGALGPALELGQRAFWLWANQSGGVGDYSVTIAEGGDAQYNPAKHLEVYNSMRDDVAALAMSLGTPQTLFILDELDKDDMVAAPMSWYSGYGFKEFDKGLVVEFGSSYCAQGMNALDWSLENLPADIKTIGIIGNANDYGYDWAAGVEIAAEANGITVAWSYLPPATEFDVAQAVGLMVTQPVDAYFPALGPTA
;
A
#
# COMPACT_ATOMS: atom_id res chain seq x y z
N MET A 1 -7.42 40.67 43.07
CA MET A 1 -7.90 40.05 44.32
C MET A 1 -8.81 38.88 43.99
N LYS A 2 -8.35 37.70 44.39
CA LYS A 2 -9.08 36.49 44.82
C LYS A 2 -10.25 36.03 43.93
N SER A 3 -10.12 34.92 43.23
CA SER A 3 -10.23 33.49 43.68
C SER A 3 -11.64 32.97 43.43
N LEU A 4 -11.77 31.89 42.69
CA LEU A 4 -11.97 30.57 43.26
C LEU A 4 -12.24 29.50 42.15
N ARG A 5 -11.44 28.44 42.22
CA ARG A 5 -11.62 27.18 41.57
C ARG A 5 -13.01 26.59 41.84
N LYS A 6 -13.63 26.03 40.80
CA LYS A 6 -14.53 24.88 41.01
C LYS A 6 -14.11 23.78 40.04
N GLN A 7 -13.57 22.73 40.61
CA GLN A 7 -13.39 21.42 39.96
C GLN A 7 -14.79 20.81 39.77
N GLY A 8 -15.11 20.52 38.53
CA GLY A 8 -16.26 19.68 38.16
C GLY A 8 -15.70 18.36 37.62
N ILE A 9 -15.92 17.29 38.37
CA ILE A 9 -15.68 15.91 37.96
C ILE A 9 -16.68 15.60 36.86
N ILE A 10 -16.21 15.42 35.64
CA ILE A 10 -17.01 14.89 34.55
C ILE A 10 -16.73 13.39 34.44
N LEU A 11 -17.78 12.65 34.72
CA LEU A 11 -17.91 11.21 34.58
C LEU A 11 -17.78 10.84 33.10
N PHE A 12 -16.71 10.13 32.72
CA PHE A 12 -16.54 9.57 31.39
C PHE A 12 -17.47 8.36 31.24
N THR A 13 -18.52 8.52 30.45
CA THR A 13 -19.29 7.39 29.92
C THR A 13 -18.67 7.06 28.57
N ILE A 14 -17.88 5.99 28.51
CA ILE A 14 -17.34 5.46 27.25
C ILE A 14 -18.48 4.72 26.55
N LEU A 15 -19.00 5.31 25.50
CA LEU A 15 -19.89 4.65 24.56
C LEU A 15 -19.03 3.95 23.50
N ALA A 16 -18.89 2.64 23.62
CA ALA A 16 -18.25 1.82 22.60
C ALA A 16 -19.20 1.68 21.40
N LEU A 17 -18.94 2.40 20.32
CA LEU A 17 -19.55 2.18 19.02
C LEU A 17 -18.69 1.20 18.24
N VAL A 18 -19.15 -0.04 18.13
CA VAL A 18 -18.62 -1.02 17.19
C VAL A 18 -19.17 -0.67 15.82
N LEU A 19 -18.33 -0.18 14.95
CA LEU A 19 -18.61 -0.01 13.53
C LEU A 19 -18.53 -1.38 12.85
N VAL A 20 -19.70 -1.91 12.48
CA VAL A 20 -19.79 -3.00 11.50
C VAL A 20 -19.64 -2.37 10.12
N ALA A 21 -18.52 -2.56 9.50
CA ALA A 21 -18.31 -2.23 8.10
C ALA A 21 -18.73 -3.41 7.23
N CYS A 22 -19.69 -3.17 6.36
CA CYS A 22 -20.10 -3.94 5.19
C CYS A 22 -20.56 -5.40 5.40
N GLY A 23 -21.88 -5.56 5.44
CA GLY A 23 -22.59 -6.73 4.88
C GLY A 23 -22.91 -7.88 5.82
N GLY A 24 -24.19 -8.04 6.16
CA GLY A 24 -24.80 -9.35 6.46
C GLY A 24 -25.20 -9.60 7.90
N ASP A 25 -26.51 -9.65 8.06
CA ASP A 25 -27.37 -10.34 9.05
C ASP A 25 -27.01 -10.36 10.57
N ALA A 26 -28.04 -9.94 11.30
CA ALA A 26 -28.12 -9.90 12.75
C ALA A 26 -28.03 -11.31 13.39
N ALA A 27 -27.21 -11.43 14.41
CA ALA A 27 -27.29 -12.52 15.38
C ALA A 27 -27.22 -11.96 16.82
N GLU A 28 -27.95 -12.58 17.69
CA GLU A 28 -28.36 -12.23 19.04
C GLU A 28 -27.23 -11.91 20.03
N GLU A 29 -27.49 -10.97 20.94
CA GLU A 29 -26.63 -10.59 22.06
C GLU A 29 -26.46 -11.74 23.08
N GLU A 30 -25.23 -12.21 23.26
CA GLU A 30 -24.84 -12.95 24.47
C GLU A 30 -24.02 -12.04 25.40
N VAL A 31 -24.49 -11.90 26.62
CA VAL A 31 -23.83 -11.15 27.71
C VAL A 31 -22.59 -11.92 28.16
N VAL A 32 -21.41 -11.36 27.97
CA VAL A 32 -20.16 -11.91 28.48
C VAL A 32 -19.74 -11.16 29.74
N GLU A 33 -19.60 -11.91 30.80
CA GLU A 33 -19.16 -11.54 32.15
C GLU A 33 -17.68 -11.07 32.14
N GLU A 34 -17.43 -9.97 32.81
CA GLU A 34 -16.13 -9.29 32.91
C GLU A 34 -15.14 -10.11 33.72
N THR A 35 -14.13 -10.73 33.08
CA THR A 35 -13.01 -11.37 33.76
C THR A 35 -11.78 -10.44 33.73
N THR A 36 -11.20 -10.23 34.90
CA THR A 36 -9.96 -9.50 35.20
C THR A 36 -8.79 -9.94 34.31
N PRO A 37 -7.91 -9.05 33.86
CA PRO A 37 -6.78 -9.45 33.02
C PRO A 37 -5.74 -10.24 33.81
N GLU A 38 -5.54 -11.45 33.37
CA GLU A 38 -4.46 -12.33 33.82
C GLU A 38 -3.12 -11.86 33.20
N VAL A 39 -2.07 -12.00 33.97
CA VAL A 39 -0.70 -11.58 33.70
C VAL A 39 -0.24 -12.11 32.34
N VAL A 40 0.19 -11.21 31.47
CA VAL A 40 0.84 -11.56 30.21
C VAL A 40 2.15 -12.28 30.52
N GLU A 41 2.15 -13.59 30.37
CA GLU A 41 3.39 -14.34 30.25
C GLU A 41 4.16 -13.88 29.02
N THR A 42 5.40 -13.53 29.22
CA THR A 42 6.35 -13.20 28.14
C THR A 42 6.40 -14.39 27.18
N LEU A 43 5.89 -14.18 25.96
CA LEU A 43 6.10 -15.12 24.86
C LEU A 43 7.60 -15.22 24.63
N ASP A 44 8.19 -16.33 25.10
CA ASP A 44 9.53 -16.72 24.67
C ASP A 44 9.53 -16.78 23.14
N SER A 45 10.37 -15.95 22.52
CA SER A 45 10.66 -16.05 21.09
C SER A 45 11.01 -17.50 20.79
N PRO A 46 10.33 -18.17 19.86
CA PRO A 46 10.73 -19.52 19.48
C PRO A 46 12.20 -19.48 19.07
N ALA A 47 13.01 -20.25 19.76
CA ALA A 47 14.40 -20.44 19.40
C ALA A 47 14.44 -20.81 17.92
N VAL A 48 15.17 -20.02 17.12
CA VAL A 48 15.45 -20.30 15.72
C VAL A 48 16.10 -21.67 15.67
N THR A 49 15.30 -22.69 15.38
CA THR A 49 15.78 -24.05 15.21
C THR A 49 16.65 -24.09 13.97
N THR A 50 17.92 -24.39 14.21
CA THR A 50 18.95 -24.91 13.27
C THR A 50 18.53 -25.07 11.83
N ALA A 51 19.33 -24.41 10.98
CA ALA A 51 19.46 -24.53 9.54
C ALA A 51 18.73 -25.74 8.92
N GLN A 52 17.50 -25.52 8.44
CA GLN A 52 16.97 -26.36 7.40
C GLN A 52 17.80 -26.06 6.16
N SER A 53 18.41 -27.13 5.62
CA SER A 53 19.12 -27.12 4.34
C SER A 53 18.31 -26.27 3.35
N ALA A 54 18.93 -25.23 2.85
CA ALA A 54 18.34 -24.29 1.93
C ALA A 54 17.63 -25.02 0.79
N LYS A 55 16.32 -24.85 0.67
CA LYS A 55 15.57 -25.37 -0.48
C LYS A 55 15.89 -24.44 -1.64
N THR A 56 16.64 -24.94 -2.61
CA THR A 56 16.72 -24.30 -3.92
C THR A 56 15.32 -24.38 -4.57
N GLY A 57 14.83 -23.27 -5.06
CA GLY A 57 13.53 -23.11 -5.73
C GLY A 57 13.62 -22.09 -6.85
N VAL A 58 12.51 -21.74 -7.44
CA VAL A 58 12.49 -20.64 -8.42
C VAL A 58 13.09 -19.39 -7.78
N GLY A 59 14.06 -18.78 -8.45
CA GLY A 59 14.75 -17.58 -7.96
C GLY A 59 15.62 -17.75 -6.70
N VAL A 60 15.89 -19.00 -6.26
CA VAL A 60 16.75 -19.28 -5.09
C VAL A 60 17.83 -20.27 -5.49
N THR A 61 19.10 -19.93 -5.29
CA THR A 61 20.25 -20.76 -5.64
C THR A 61 21.26 -20.85 -4.50
N SER A 62 22.01 -21.95 -4.45
CA SER A 62 23.18 -22.09 -3.56
C SER A 62 24.40 -21.30 -4.05
N ASP A 63 24.41 -20.88 -5.30
CA ASP A 63 25.47 -20.04 -5.83
C ASP A 63 25.38 -18.63 -5.28
N PRO A 64 26.50 -17.93 -5.03
CA PRO A 64 26.45 -16.57 -4.52
C PRO A 64 25.78 -15.61 -5.50
N CYS A 65 25.14 -14.56 -4.95
CA CYS A 65 24.67 -13.46 -5.77
C CYS A 65 25.84 -12.81 -6.52
N PRO A 66 25.60 -12.24 -7.71
CA PRO A 66 26.60 -11.46 -8.43
C PRO A 66 27.05 -10.25 -7.59
N GLU A 67 28.30 -9.80 -7.77
CA GLU A 67 28.80 -8.61 -7.08
C GLU A 67 28.01 -7.34 -7.46
N ALA A 68 27.48 -7.30 -8.67
CA ALA A 68 26.64 -6.22 -9.17
C ALA A 68 25.61 -6.75 -10.18
N VAL A 69 24.48 -6.03 -10.30
CA VAL A 69 23.50 -6.19 -11.37
C VAL A 69 23.46 -4.87 -12.15
N GLY A 70 23.89 -4.91 -13.42
CA GLY A 70 24.18 -3.70 -14.17
C GLY A 70 25.25 -2.84 -13.48
N SER A 71 24.92 -1.60 -13.15
CA SER A 71 25.81 -0.68 -12.42
C SER A 71 25.60 -0.69 -10.90
N PHE A 72 24.72 -1.53 -10.38
CA PHE A 72 24.32 -1.53 -8.97
C PHE A 72 25.06 -2.62 -8.18
N PRO A 73 25.91 -2.27 -7.19
CA PRO A 73 26.52 -3.26 -6.32
C PRO A 73 25.49 -3.93 -5.45
N THR A 74 25.61 -5.24 -5.23
CA THR A 74 24.67 -6.00 -4.40
C THR A 74 25.08 -6.07 -2.93
N GLY A 75 26.36 -5.90 -2.63
CA GLY A 75 26.91 -6.11 -1.28
C GLY A 75 26.77 -7.55 -0.78
N ALA A 76 26.63 -8.50 -1.70
CA ALA A 76 26.43 -9.90 -1.39
C ALA A 76 27.63 -10.53 -0.70
N ASP A 77 27.39 -11.43 0.24
CA ASP A 77 28.40 -12.27 0.84
C ASP A 77 28.69 -13.48 -0.09
N PRO A 78 29.92 -13.64 -0.58
CA PRO A 78 30.27 -14.72 -1.50
C PRO A 78 30.19 -16.12 -0.89
N SER A 79 30.04 -16.23 0.42
CA SER A 79 29.87 -17.51 1.11
C SER A 79 28.40 -17.96 1.23
N LYS A 80 27.45 -17.12 0.80
CA LYS A 80 26.01 -17.36 0.89
C LYS A 80 25.40 -17.64 -0.46
N GLY A 81 24.26 -18.33 -0.47
CA GLY A 81 23.43 -18.47 -1.65
C GLY A 81 22.76 -17.15 -2.06
N CYS A 82 21.98 -17.17 -3.12
CA CYS A 82 21.30 -16.00 -3.66
C CYS A 82 19.79 -16.17 -3.75
N ILE A 83 19.05 -15.15 -3.33
CA ILE A 83 17.64 -14.96 -3.64
C ILE A 83 17.51 -13.83 -4.66
N TYR A 84 16.90 -14.13 -5.81
CA TYR A 84 16.60 -13.16 -6.85
C TYR A 84 15.16 -12.66 -6.68
N LEU A 85 14.98 -11.35 -6.65
CA LEU A 85 13.67 -10.71 -6.62
C LEU A 85 13.40 -9.98 -7.93
N GLY A 86 12.16 -10.04 -8.39
CA GLY A 86 11.69 -9.29 -9.56
C GLY A 86 11.31 -7.85 -9.22
N LEU A 87 11.40 -6.99 -10.22
CA LEU A 87 10.96 -5.61 -10.11
C LEU A 87 10.29 -5.19 -11.41
N ILE A 88 9.00 -4.81 -11.33
CA ILE A 88 8.23 -4.31 -12.47
C ILE A 88 7.90 -2.85 -12.21
N ASN A 89 8.40 -1.99 -13.07
CA ASN A 89 8.43 -0.55 -12.87
C ASN A 89 7.93 0.21 -14.09
N ASP A 90 7.94 1.52 -14.02
CA ASP A 90 7.70 2.42 -15.13
C ASP A 90 8.93 3.34 -15.30
N TYR A 91 9.62 3.22 -16.42
CA TYR A 91 10.77 4.06 -16.73
C TYR A 91 10.48 5.07 -17.85
N THR A 92 9.49 4.78 -18.71
CA THR A 92 9.22 5.57 -19.93
C THR A 92 7.75 5.97 -20.06
N GLY A 93 6.88 5.56 -19.14
CA GLY A 93 5.47 5.93 -19.09
C GLY A 93 5.18 7.11 -18.14
N PRO A 94 3.94 7.23 -17.68
CA PRO A 94 3.49 8.34 -16.82
C PRO A 94 4.26 8.50 -15.52
N TYR A 95 4.78 7.40 -14.96
CA TYR A 95 5.56 7.39 -13.72
C TYR A 95 7.07 7.35 -13.96
N GLY A 96 7.52 7.50 -15.21
CA GLY A 96 8.92 7.43 -15.58
C GLY A 96 9.84 8.41 -14.84
N ALA A 97 9.30 9.52 -14.34
CA ALA A 97 10.05 10.45 -13.50
C ALA A 97 10.36 9.88 -12.09
N LEU A 98 9.54 8.96 -11.59
CA LEU A 98 9.69 8.34 -10.26
C LEU A 98 10.34 6.95 -10.33
N GLY A 99 10.10 6.21 -11.40
CA GLY A 99 10.53 4.82 -11.54
C GLY A 99 11.99 4.57 -11.21
N PRO A 100 12.96 5.32 -11.77
CA PRO A 100 14.37 5.14 -11.44
C PRO A 100 14.71 5.36 -9.97
N ALA A 101 14.05 6.31 -9.30
CA ALA A 101 14.26 6.58 -7.88
C ALA A 101 13.70 5.45 -6.99
N LEU A 102 12.55 4.87 -7.37
CA LEU A 102 11.96 3.73 -6.68
C LEU A 102 12.86 2.50 -6.78
N GLU A 103 13.39 2.20 -7.96
CA GLU A 103 14.36 1.11 -8.14
C GLU A 103 15.61 1.34 -7.30
N LEU A 104 16.18 2.55 -7.34
CA LEU A 104 17.37 2.88 -6.55
C LEU A 104 17.12 2.66 -5.05
N GLY A 105 15.95 3.02 -4.55
CA GLY A 105 15.53 2.78 -3.16
C GLY A 105 15.50 1.29 -2.82
N GLN A 106 14.94 0.46 -3.68
CA GLN A 106 14.90 -1.00 -3.52
C GLN A 106 16.31 -1.60 -3.50
N ARG A 107 17.16 -1.21 -4.45
CA ARG A 107 18.55 -1.70 -4.53
C ARG A 107 19.39 -1.26 -3.33
N ALA A 108 19.20 -0.02 -2.87
CA ALA A 108 19.90 0.49 -1.69
C ALA A 108 19.48 -0.27 -0.41
N PHE A 109 18.20 -0.60 -0.27
CA PHE A 109 17.71 -1.41 0.85
C PHE A 109 18.36 -2.81 0.86
N TRP A 110 18.38 -3.50 -0.27
CA TRP A 110 18.95 -4.85 -0.34
C TRP A 110 20.47 -4.86 -0.22
N LEU A 111 21.16 -3.83 -0.73
CA LEU A 111 22.59 -3.61 -0.46
C LEU A 111 22.85 -3.52 1.05
N TRP A 112 22.09 -2.69 1.75
CA TRP A 112 22.19 -2.55 3.20
C TRP A 112 21.83 -3.86 3.93
N ALA A 113 20.79 -4.55 3.53
CA ALA A 113 20.38 -5.83 4.12
C ALA A 113 21.47 -6.89 3.98
N ASN A 114 22.09 -7.01 2.81
CA ASN A 114 23.20 -7.92 2.58
C ASN A 114 24.43 -7.59 3.45
N GLN A 115 24.80 -6.31 3.55
CA GLN A 115 25.89 -5.85 4.43
C GLN A 115 25.58 -6.06 5.91
N SER A 116 24.29 -6.14 6.27
CA SER A 116 23.81 -6.42 7.62
C SER A 116 23.65 -7.92 7.92
N GLY A 117 24.08 -8.79 6.99
CA GLY A 117 24.07 -10.24 7.18
C GLY A 117 23.08 -10.99 6.27
N GLY A 118 22.34 -10.32 5.39
CA GLY A 118 21.44 -10.95 4.44
C GLY A 118 20.19 -11.55 5.09
N VAL A 119 19.62 -12.57 4.46
CA VAL A 119 18.43 -13.28 4.91
C VAL A 119 18.80 -14.76 5.17
N GLY A 120 19.08 -15.10 6.41
CA GLY A 120 19.58 -16.43 6.76
C GLY A 120 20.90 -16.75 6.02
N ASP A 121 20.90 -17.87 5.29
CA ASP A 121 22.05 -18.33 4.53
C ASP A 121 22.15 -17.72 3.11
N TYR A 122 21.40 -16.64 2.85
CA TYR A 122 21.31 -16.01 1.54
C TYR A 122 21.64 -14.53 1.58
N SER A 123 22.27 -14.06 0.50
CA SER A 123 22.17 -12.68 0.07
C SER A 123 20.95 -12.51 -0.84
N VAL A 124 20.47 -11.29 -0.99
CA VAL A 124 19.31 -10.97 -1.84
C VAL A 124 19.73 -9.97 -2.91
N THR A 125 19.27 -10.16 -4.14
CA THR A 125 19.45 -9.18 -5.20
C THR A 125 18.18 -8.97 -6.00
N ILE A 126 18.03 -7.76 -6.54
CA ILE A 126 17.01 -7.49 -7.54
C ILE A 126 17.57 -7.87 -8.89
N ALA A 127 16.88 -8.75 -9.61
CA ALA A 127 17.14 -9.02 -11.02
C ALA A 127 17.00 -7.75 -11.87
N GLU A 128 17.30 -7.81 -13.15
CA GLU A 128 17.12 -6.67 -14.04
C GLU A 128 15.64 -6.24 -14.03
N GLY A 129 15.38 -4.97 -13.75
CA GLY A 129 14.00 -4.45 -13.66
C GLY A 129 13.38 -4.30 -15.06
N GLY A 130 12.06 -4.52 -15.15
CA GLY A 130 11.31 -4.40 -16.37
C GLY A 130 10.50 -3.10 -16.47
N ASP A 131 10.49 -2.48 -17.67
CA ASP A 131 9.69 -1.29 -17.98
C ASP A 131 8.29 -1.67 -18.48
N ALA A 132 7.31 -1.53 -17.61
CA ALA A 132 5.90 -1.79 -17.94
C ALA A 132 5.16 -0.56 -18.50
N GLN A 133 5.78 0.60 -18.53
CA GLN A 133 5.20 1.85 -19.07
C GLN A 133 3.83 2.18 -18.46
N TYR A 134 3.60 1.78 -17.21
CA TYR A 134 2.32 1.89 -16.51
C TYR A 134 1.14 1.29 -17.29
N ASN A 135 1.39 0.23 -18.05
CA ASN A 135 0.41 -0.46 -18.89
C ASN A 135 0.20 -1.90 -18.38
N PRO A 136 -1.03 -2.32 -18.03
CA PRO A 136 -1.30 -3.65 -17.48
C PRO A 136 -0.86 -4.79 -18.38
N ALA A 137 -1.05 -4.70 -19.70
CA ALA A 137 -0.63 -5.76 -20.63
C ALA A 137 0.89 -5.89 -20.70
N LYS A 138 1.61 -4.76 -20.74
CA LYS A 138 3.09 -4.78 -20.66
C LYS A 138 3.60 -5.25 -19.30
N HIS A 139 2.88 -4.94 -18.23
CA HIS A 139 3.21 -5.45 -16.91
C HIS A 139 3.18 -6.97 -16.87
N LEU A 140 2.17 -7.58 -17.49
CA LEU A 140 2.09 -9.03 -17.67
C LEU A 140 3.23 -9.57 -18.56
N GLU A 141 3.59 -8.87 -19.65
CA GLU A 141 4.72 -9.28 -20.49
C GLU A 141 6.03 -9.29 -19.70
N VAL A 142 6.29 -8.23 -18.91
CA VAL A 142 7.46 -8.15 -18.02
C VAL A 142 7.44 -9.25 -16.97
N TYR A 143 6.28 -9.46 -16.30
CA TYR A 143 6.12 -10.57 -15.36
C TYR A 143 6.48 -11.91 -15.99
N ASN A 144 5.90 -12.22 -17.14
CA ASN A 144 6.16 -13.47 -17.85
C ASN A 144 7.63 -13.66 -18.27
N SER A 145 8.38 -12.54 -18.45
CA SER A 145 9.79 -12.63 -18.80
C SER A 145 10.71 -12.99 -17.63
N MET A 146 10.24 -12.83 -16.39
CA MET A 146 11.07 -13.03 -15.17
C MET A 146 10.51 -14.08 -14.19
N ARG A 147 9.26 -14.52 -14.36
CA ARG A 147 8.57 -15.40 -13.39
C ARG A 147 9.31 -16.70 -13.06
N ASP A 148 10.06 -17.23 -13.99
CA ASP A 148 10.82 -18.47 -13.83
C ASP A 148 12.20 -18.26 -13.16
N ASP A 149 12.63 -17.00 -12.99
CA ASP A 149 13.96 -16.63 -12.51
C ASP A 149 13.95 -15.90 -11.16
N VAL A 150 12.78 -15.53 -10.62
CA VAL A 150 12.66 -14.76 -9.38
C VAL A 150 11.79 -15.45 -8.34
N ALA A 151 12.12 -15.29 -7.07
CA ALA A 151 11.41 -15.93 -5.96
C ALA A 151 10.14 -15.16 -5.54
N ALA A 152 10.11 -13.86 -5.79
CA ALA A 152 9.00 -12.95 -5.50
C ALA A 152 9.18 -11.64 -6.26
N LEU A 153 8.12 -10.85 -6.35
CA LEU A 153 8.23 -9.47 -6.84
C LEU A 153 8.49 -8.53 -5.65
N ALA A 154 9.69 -7.92 -5.61
CA ALA A 154 10.02 -6.87 -4.65
C ALA A 154 9.26 -5.58 -4.93
N MET A 155 8.83 -5.37 -6.17
CA MET A 155 7.98 -4.26 -6.56
C MET A 155 7.12 -4.60 -7.78
N SER A 156 5.83 -4.28 -7.66
CA SER A 156 4.86 -4.27 -8.76
C SER A 156 4.19 -2.90 -8.76
N LEU A 157 4.58 -2.02 -9.71
CA LEU A 157 4.14 -0.64 -9.72
C LEU A 157 2.76 -0.48 -10.34
N GLY A 158 1.83 0.03 -9.54
CA GLY A 158 0.50 0.46 -9.96
C GLY A 158 -0.62 -0.51 -9.62
N THR A 159 -1.77 0.05 -9.22
CA THR A 159 -2.94 -0.74 -8.83
C THR A 159 -3.53 -1.55 -9.98
N PRO A 160 -3.93 -0.95 -11.12
CA PRO A 160 -4.46 -1.72 -12.24
C PRO A 160 -3.48 -2.78 -12.79
N GLN A 161 -2.19 -2.49 -12.72
CA GLN A 161 -1.12 -3.37 -13.17
C GLN A 161 -0.99 -4.60 -12.28
N THR A 162 -0.92 -4.40 -10.97
CA THR A 162 -0.82 -5.49 -9.99
C THR A 162 -2.08 -6.36 -10.01
N LEU A 163 -3.26 -5.73 -10.08
CA LEU A 163 -4.54 -6.45 -10.20
C LEU A 163 -4.60 -7.32 -11.47
N PHE A 164 -4.04 -6.83 -12.57
CA PHE A 164 -4.06 -7.53 -13.86
C PHE A 164 -3.25 -8.84 -13.86
N ILE A 165 -2.25 -8.96 -12.99
CA ILE A 165 -1.39 -10.15 -12.88
C ILE A 165 -1.75 -11.07 -11.71
N LEU A 166 -2.78 -10.78 -10.90
CA LEU A 166 -3.13 -11.59 -9.72
C LEU A 166 -3.36 -13.07 -10.04
N ASP A 167 -4.05 -13.36 -11.15
CA ASP A 167 -4.32 -14.74 -11.55
C ASP A 167 -3.04 -15.49 -11.97
N GLU A 168 -2.04 -14.77 -12.50
CA GLU A 168 -0.76 -15.36 -12.83
C GLU A 168 0.10 -15.58 -11.58
N LEU A 169 0.09 -14.61 -10.65
CA LEU A 169 0.73 -14.78 -9.34
C LEU A 169 0.18 -16.01 -8.59
N ASP A 170 -1.15 -16.23 -8.65
CA ASP A 170 -1.81 -17.40 -8.04
C ASP A 170 -1.37 -18.73 -8.68
N LYS A 171 -1.26 -18.77 -10.00
CA LYS A 171 -0.79 -19.96 -10.73
C LYS A 171 0.65 -20.32 -10.38
N ASP A 172 1.47 -19.31 -10.12
CA ASP A 172 2.90 -19.48 -9.85
C ASP A 172 3.21 -19.58 -8.35
N ASP A 173 2.20 -19.44 -7.47
CA ASP A 173 2.37 -19.34 -6.02
C ASP A 173 3.40 -18.25 -5.65
N MET A 174 3.34 -17.10 -6.37
CA MET A 174 4.31 -16.01 -6.27
C MET A 174 3.75 -14.82 -5.51
N VAL A 175 4.50 -14.38 -4.49
CA VAL A 175 4.18 -13.19 -3.69
C VAL A 175 4.68 -11.92 -4.37
N ALA A 176 3.89 -10.86 -4.30
CA ALA A 176 4.25 -9.53 -4.79
C ALA A 176 4.12 -8.46 -3.70
N ALA A 177 5.12 -7.55 -3.63
CA ALA A 177 5.01 -6.31 -2.89
C ALA A 177 4.56 -5.20 -3.86
N PRO A 178 3.31 -4.72 -3.79
CA PRO A 178 2.83 -3.71 -4.71
C PRO A 178 3.40 -2.34 -4.34
N MET A 179 3.69 -1.50 -5.33
CA MET A 179 3.82 -0.07 -5.16
C MET A 179 2.45 0.58 -5.44
N SER A 180 1.50 0.18 -4.65
CA SER A 180 0.11 0.64 -4.63
C SER A 180 -0.58 0.12 -3.36
N TRP A 181 -1.65 0.79 -2.92
CA TRP A 181 -2.28 0.53 -1.61
C TRP A 181 -3.80 0.41 -1.75
N TYR A 182 -4.23 -0.49 -2.63
CA TYR A 182 -5.65 -0.74 -2.88
C TYR A 182 -6.28 -1.53 -1.72
N SER A 183 -7.43 -1.08 -1.22
CA SER A 183 -8.13 -1.71 -0.08
C SER A 183 -8.39 -3.20 -0.25
N GLY A 184 -8.56 -3.67 -1.48
CA GLY A 184 -8.79 -5.08 -1.78
C GLY A 184 -7.64 -5.99 -1.36
N TYR A 185 -6.40 -5.50 -1.30
CA TYR A 185 -5.24 -6.30 -0.88
C TYR A 185 -5.29 -6.74 0.59
N GLY A 186 -6.11 -6.08 1.42
CA GLY A 186 -6.35 -6.51 2.79
C GLY A 186 -7.28 -7.71 2.94
N PHE A 187 -7.86 -8.20 1.84
CA PHE A 187 -8.86 -9.27 1.85
C PHE A 187 -8.35 -10.51 1.10
N LYS A 188 -8.02 -11.55 1.84
CA LYS A 188 -7.50 -12.81 1.29
C LYS A 188 -8.39 -13.44 0.21
N GLU A 189 -9.69 -13.21 0.29
CA GLU A 189 -10.65 -13.69 -0.71
C GLU A 189 -10.45 -13.00 -2.06
N PHE A 190 -9.87 -11.80 -2.04
CA PHE A 190 -9.61 -11.02 -3.25
C PHE A 190 -8.20 -11.23 -3.79
N ASP A 191 -7.17 -11.04 -2.95
CA ASP A 191 -5.76 -11.10 -3.35
C ASP A 191 -5.12 -12.47 -3.16
N LYS A 192 -5.90 -13.44 -2.64
CA LYS A 192 -5.48 -14.82 -2.33
C LYS A 192 -4.33 -14.91 -1.32
N GLY A 193 -4.01 -13.81 -0.64
CA GLY A 193 -2.89 -13.69 0.28
C GLY A 193 -1.54 -13.61 -0.40
N LEU A 194 -1.49 -13.20 -1.67
CA LEU A 194 -0.27 -13.10 -2.47
C LEU A 194 0.33 -11.68 -2.49
N VAL A 195 -0.42 -10.69 -2.01
CA VAL A 195 0.02 -9.30 -1.99
C VAL A 195 0.46 -8.91 -0.60
N VAL A 196 1.68 -8.39 -0.48
CA VAL A 196 2.25 -7.92 0.80
C VAL A 196 2.25 -6.39 0.79
N GLU A 197 1.22 -5.80 1.38
CA GLU A 197 1.14 -4.35 1.58
C GLU A 197 2.06 -3.89 2.72
N PHE A 198 2.61 -2.68 2.56
CA PHE A 198 3.49 -2.06 3.56
C PHE A 198 2.97 -0.69 4.03
N GLY A 199 1.74 -0.34 3.70
CA GLY A 199 1.14 0.95 4.02
C GLY A 199 -0.36 0.90 4.20
N SER A 200 -0.94 2.03 4.57
CA SER A 200 -2.38 2.21 4.71
C SER A 200 -3.05 2.22 3.33
N SER A 201 -4.21 1.60 3.19
CA SER A 201 -4.96 1.59 1.93
C SER A 201 -5.37 2.99 1.49
N TYR A 202 -5.61 3.19 0.19
CA TYR A 202 -6.07 4.48 -0.34
C TYR A 202 -7.37 4.94 0.29
N CYS A 203 -8.31 4.03 0.55
CA CYS A 203 -9.54 4.35 1.27
C CYS A 203 -9.24 4.92 2.67
N ALA A 204 -8.39 4.25 3.45
CA ALA A 204 -8.00 4.73 4.76
C ALA A 204 -7.21 6.06 4.70
N GLN A 205 -6.36 6.23 3.66
CA GLN A 205 -5.67 7.51 3.42
C GLN A 205 -6.66 8.63 3.09
N GLY A 206 -7.69 8.36 2.26
CA GLY A 206 -8.75 9.31 1.94
C GLY A 206 -9.54 9.74 3.17
N MET A 207 -9.93 8.78 4.02
CA MET A 207 -10.59 9.08 5.30
C MET A 207 -9.71 9.96 6.19
N ASN A 208 -8.47 9.55 6.42
CA ASN A 208 -7.53 10.26 7.27
C ASN A 208 -7.22 11.68 6.73
N ALA A 209 -7.18 11.86 5.42
CA ALA A 209 -6.93 13.17 4.82
C ALA A 209 -8.06 14.16 5.14
N LEU A 210 -9.31 13.73 5.06
CA LEU A 210 -10.44 14.59 5.42
C LEU A 210 -10.49 14.85 6.92
N ASP A 211 -10.40 13.83 7.76
CA ASP A 211 -10.44 13.96 9.22
C ASP A 211 -9.33 14.88 9.70
N TRP A 212 -8.10 14.69 9.23
CA TRP A 212 -6.97 15.57 9.54
C TRP A 212 -7.22 17.01 9.11
N SER A 213 -7.83 17.22 7.94
CA SER A 213 -8.14 18.54 7.42
C SER A 213 -9.17 19.27 8.29
N LEU A 214 -10.19 18.58 8.77
CA LEU A 214 -11.21 19.13 9.67
C LEU A 214 -10.63 19.54 11.03
N GLU A 215 -9.65 18.80 11.52
CA GLU A 215 -9.03 19.07 12.82
C GLU A 215 -7.95 20.15 12.76
N ASN A 216 -7.22 20.26 11.65
CA ASN A 216 -5.96 21.03 11.61
C ASN A 216 -5.97 22.26 10.71
N LEU A 217 -6.90 22.32 9.74
CA LEU A 217 -6.99 23.51 8.88
C LEU A 217 -7.87 24.60 9.53
N PRO A 218 -7.53 25.88 9.36
CA PRO A 218 -8.31 26.98 9.93
C PRO A 218 -9.64 27.24 9.21
N ALA A 219 -9.96 26.49 8.15
CA ALA A 219 -11.16 26.63 7.35
C ALA A 219 -12.34 25.88 7.97
N ASP A 220 -13.54 26.47 7.94
CA ASP A 220 -14.79 25.77 8.28
C ASP A 220 -15.27 25.00 7.03
N ILE A 221 -14.75 23.79 6.84
CA ILE A 221 -15.04 22.95 5.70
C ILE A 221 -16.46 22.37 5.82
N LYS A 222 -17.32 22.67 4.85
CA LYS A 222 -18.71 22.16 4.74
C LYS A 222 -18.94 21.44 3.42
N THR A 223 -18.20 21.85 2.40
CA THR A 223 -18.32 21.31 1.04
C THR A 223 -16.96 20.95 0.49
N ILE A 224 -16.88 19.82 -0.19
CA ILE A 224 -15.64 19.34 -0.81
C ILE A 224 -15.85 18.93 -2.26
N GLY A 225 -14.75 18.97 -3.02
CA GLY A 225 -14.64 18.40 -4.36
C GLY A 225 -13.59 17.31 -4.40
N ILE A 226 -13.86 16.22 -5.10
CA ILE A 226 -12.92 15.11 -5.30
C ILE A 226 -12.43 15.15 -6.74
N ILE A 227 -11.11 15.03 -6.92
CA ILE A 227 -10.47 15.01 -8.24
C ILE A 227 -9.56 13.77 -8.30
N GLY A 228 -9.64 13.01 -9.37
CA GLY A 228 -8.80 11.84 -9.53
C GLY A 228 -8.97 11.16 -10.88
N ASN A 229 -8.42 9.96 -11.01
CA ASN A 229 -8.55 9.14 -12.19
C ASN A 229 -9.60 8.03 -11.98
N ALA A 230 -10.34 7.70 -13.05
CA ALA A 230 -11.26 6.56 -13.08
C ALA A 230 -10.49 5.23 -13.15
N ASN A 231 -9.89 4.84 -12.04
CA ASN A 231 -9.21 3.56 -11.86
C ASN A 231 -9.31 3.14 -10.39
N ASP A 232 -8.85 1.92 -10.08
CA ASP A 232 -8.97 1.36 -8.73
C ASP A 232 -8.33 2.24 -7.64
N TYR A 233 -7.22 2.93 -7.96
CA TYR A 233 -6.61 3.91 -7.06
C TYR A 233 -7.53 5.11 -6.77
N GLY A 234 -8.03 5.76 -7.83
CA GLY A 234 -8.85 6.97 -7.68
C GLY A 234 -10.21 6.67 -7.05
N TYR A 235 -10.83 5.54 -7.40
CA TYR A 235 -12.10 5.12 -6.80
C TYR A 235 -11.95 4.76 -5.33
N ASP A 236 -10.90 4.04 -4.96
CA ASP A 236 -10.66 3.64 -3.58
C ASP A 236 -10.38 4.85 -2.67
N TRP A 237 -9.59 5.81 -3.16
CA TRP A 237 -9.38 7.09 -2.48
C TRP A 237 -10.67 7.88 -2.33
N ALA A 238 -11.43 8.03 -3.42
CA ALA A 238 -12.70 8.77 -3.41
C ALA A 238 -13.69 8.16 -2.42
N ALA A 239 -13.82 6.84 -2.40
CA ALA A 239 -14.67 6.13 -1.44
C ALA A 239 -14.28 6.45 0.01
N GLY A 240 -12.99 6.50 0.32
CA GLY A 240 -12.51 6.87 1.65
C GLY A 240 -12.89 8.30 2.04
N VAL A 241 -12.70 9.25 1.13
CA VAL A 241 -13.12 10.65 1.35
C VAL A 241 -14.62 10.78 1.52
N GLU A 242 -15.42 10.05 0.72
CA GLU A 242 -16.90 10.05 0.81
C GLU A 242 -17.38 9.47 2.14
N ILE A 243 -16.80 8.37 2.62
CA ILE A 243 -17.09 7.76 3.93
C ILE A 243 -16.84 8.76 5.05
N ALA A 244 -15.68 9.41 5.06
CA ALA A 244 -15.35 10.41 6.07
C ALA A 244 -16.24 11.65 5.96
N ALA A 245 -16.61 12.06 4.75
CA ALA A 245 -17.52 13.18 4.52
C ALA A 245 -18.92 12.89 5.10
N GLU A 246 -19.46 11.71 4.86
CA GLU A 246 -20.73 11.28 5.44
C GLU A 246 -20.68 11.26 6.96
N ALA A 247 -19.64 10.67 7.55
CA ALA A 247 -19.45 10.57 9.00
C ALA A 247 -19.37 11.94 9.69
N ASN A 248 -18.80 12.94 9.01
CA ASN A 248 -18.61 14.30 9.54
C ASN A 248 -19.69 15.30 9.08
N GLY A 249 -20.70 14.88 8.32
CA GLY A 249 -21.75 15.76 7.81
C GLY A 249 -21.27 16.77 6.77
N ILE A 250 -20.21 16.42 6.02
CA ILE A 250 -19.62 17.22 4.95
C ILE A 250 -20.29 16.86 3.62
N THR A 251 -20.58 17.84 2.79
CA THR A 251 -21.19 17.62 1.48
C THR A 251 -20.12 17.45 0.42
N VAL A 252 -20.10 16.30 -0.27
CA VAL A 252 -19.35 16.15 -1.52
C VAL A 252 -20.16 16.82 -2.62
N ALA A 253 -19.75 18.02 -3.03
CA ALA A 253 -20.45 18.82 -4.02
C ALA A 253 -20.30 18.26 -5.43
N TRP A 254 -19.15 17.70 -5.73
CA TRP A 254 -18.86 17.05 -7.02
C TRP A 254 -17.64 16.14 -6.92
N SER A 255 -17.59 15.16 -7.83
CA SER A 255 -16.42 14.30 -8.07
C SER A 255 -16.07 14.35 -9.55
N TYR A 256 -14.80 14.58 -9.88
CA TYR A 256 -14.28 14.56 -11.24
C TYR A 256 -13.23 13.45 -11.35
N LEU A 257 -13.64 12.30 -11.86
CA LEU A 257 -12.85 11.07 -11.97
C LEU A 257 -12.90 10.54 -13.41
N PRO A 258 -12.30 11.24 -14.39
CA PRO A 258 -12.24 10.74 -15.76
C PRO A 258 -11.17 9.64 -15.90
N PRO A 259 -11.22 8.82 -16.98
CA PRO A 259 -10.09 7.98 -17.35
C PRO A 259 -8.80 8.79 -17.45
N ALA A 260 -7.66 8.18 -17.06
CA ALA A 260 -6.37 8.90 -17.03
C ALA A 260 -5.98 9.52 -18.38
N THR A 261 -6.37 8.87 -19.49
CA THR A 261 -6.15 9.36 -20.86
C THR A 261 -7.06 10.53 -21.26
N GLU A 262 -8.10 10.78 -20.47
CA GLU A 262 -9.12 11.83 -20.72
C GLU A 262 -9.08 12.92 -19.63
N PHE A 263 -8.10 12.87 -18.72
CA PHE A 263 -7.96 13.87 -17.67
C PHE A 263 -7.65 15.23 -18.28
N ASP A 264 -8.57 16.16 -18.11
CA ASP A 264 -8.45 17.54 -18.59
C ASP A 264 -8.32 18.51 -17.41
N VAL A 265 -7.12 19.05 -17.23
CA VAL A 265 -6.83 20.05 -16.21
C VAL A 265 -7.73 21.28 -16.34
N ALA A 266 -8.04 21.72 -17.58
CA ALA A 266 -8.91 22.88 -17.78
C ALA A 266 -10.35 22.60 -17.30
N GLN A 267 -10.85 21.38 -17.49
CA GLN A 267 -12.15 20.96 -16.97
C GLN A 267 -12.15 20.90 -15.45
N ALA A 268 -11.10 20.33 -14.83
CA ALA A 268 -10.96 20.29 -13.39
C ALA A 268 -10.95 21.72 -12.79
N VAL A 269 -10.12 22.61 -13.34
CA VAL A 269 -10.08 24.02 -12.94
C VAL A 269 -11.40 24.73 -13.19
N GLY A 270 -12.07 24.43 -14.31
CA GLY A 270 -13.40 24.94 -14.63
C GLY A 270 -14.44 24.62 -13.56
N LEU A 271 -14.43 23.38 -13.04
CA LEU A 271 -15.27 22.98 -11.91
C LEU A 271 -14.93 23.75 -10.64
N MET A 272 -13.65 23.87 -10.31
CA MET A 272 -13.20 24.63 -9.13
C MET A 272 -13.66 26.09 -9.17
N VAL A 273 -13.70 26.71 -10.36
CA VAL A 273 -14.11 28.10 -10.54
C VAL A 273 -15.63 28.27 -10.56
N THR A 274 -16.34 27.37 -11.24
CA THR A 274 -17.80 27.49 -11.45
C THR A 274 -18.62 26.89 -10.30
N GLN A 275 -18.04 25.93 -9.59
CA GLN A 275 -18.64 25.26 -8.43
C GLN A 275 -17.63 25.22 -7.27
N PRO A 276 -17.30 26.41 -6.71
CA PRO A 276 -16.30 26.47 -5.65
C PRO A 276 -16.75 25.73 -4.41
N VAL A 277 -15.81 25.07 -3.75
CA VAL A 277 -15.98 24.33 -2.50
C VAL A 277 -14.93 24.76 -1.47
N ASP A 278 -15.09 24.36 -0.23
CA ASP A 278 -14.20 24.78 0.85
C ASP A 278 -12.84 24.05 0.80
N ALA A 279 -12.81 22.80 0.29
CA ALA A 279 -11.57 22.05 0.12
C ALA A 279 -11.65 21.05 -1.07
N TYR A 280 -10.46 20.68 -1.59
CA TYR A 280 -10.32 19.73 -2.68
C TYR A 280 -9.45 18.55 -2.25
N PHE A 281 -9.89 17.33 -2.60
CA PHE A 281 -9.22 16.08 -2.28
C PHE A 281 -8.76 15.38 -3.56
N PRO A 282 -7.47 15.55 -3.94
CA PRO A 282 -6.96 14.96 -5.18
C PRO A 282 -6.42 13.54 -4.98
N ALA A 283 -6.79 12.63 -5.89
CA ALA A 283 -6.19 11.32 -6.12
C ALA A 283 -5.51 11.32 -7.50
N LEU A 284 -4.40 12.02 -7.62
CA LEU A 284 -3.71 12.25 -8.88
C LEU A 284 -2.31 11.63 -8.84
N GLY A 285 -1.87 11.09 -9.98
CA GLY A 285 -0.50 10.68 -10.17
C GLY A 285 0.43 11.89 -10.39
N PRO A 286 1.76 11.68 -10.38
CA PRO A 286 2.76 12.76 -10.45
C PRO A 286 2.79 13.50 -11.78
N THR A 287 2.06 13.05 -12.79
CA THR A 287 2.02 13.62 -14.14
C THR A 287 0.67 14.27 -14.49
N ALA A 288 -0.24 14.34 -13.53
CA ALA A 288 -1.55 14.96 -13.71
C ALA A 288 -1.54 16.47 -13.40
#